data_6aec457d08fc2d2e80c659b57b8d952f
#
_entry.id   6aec457d08fc2d2e80c659b57b8d952f
#
_cell.length_a   1.000
_cell.length_b   1.000
_cell.length_c   1.000
_cell.angle_alpha   90.00
_cell.angle_beta   90.00
_cell.angle_gamma   90.00
#
_symmetry.space_group_name_H-M   'P 1'
#
loop_
_entity.id
_entity.type
_entity.pdbx_description
1 polymer ?
#
loop_
_entity_poly.entity_id
_entity_poly.type
_entity_poly.pdbx_seq_one_letter_code
_entity_poly.pdbx_strand_id
1 'polypeptide(L)'
;MAGKFVFTFGPWNIHEGSDPFGPDVRESLAFDTKLAMYKKLGYDGVQLHDDDAVPNLNDMTAAKIEAAAKALKAKLDSHGLFAEFVAPRLWFDPRTIDGGFTNNCPKCRAFAMERFKKTVDIAQALGTNLVVLWLAREGTYIREAKDSAVAVERIAAAIDEILQYCPNIKIAIEPKPNEPMDHAYIPTTGHAIALGMLTSDPSRVGVNIESAHAILANLDPSDEMGYALAHKKLFSVHLNDQNGLKFDQDKSFGAVDLRRAFNQVRILDKHGYGNKGEAVGLDVKVMRTQKLEKNTRHLSNSREIFLDLLAVSRSLDDKVIDGFIAERDYEGLERLIIRSLMGK
;
A
#
# COMPACT_ATOMS: atom_id res chain seq x y z
N MET A 1 8.27 26.09 0.34
CA MET A 1 7.70 25.65 -0.95
C MET A 1 7.03 24.30 -0.67
N ALA A 2 5.74 24.16 -0.96
CA ALA A 2 5.06 22.88 -0.83
C ALA A 2 5.70 21.88 -1.78
N GLY A 3 6.07 20.69 -1.24
CA GLY A 3 6.77 19.67 -2.00
C GLY A 3 5.99 19.19 -3.24
N LYS A 4 6.69 18.72 -4.24
CA LYS A 4 6.11 18.04 -5.37
C LYS A 4 5.91 16.58 -4.98
N PHE A 5 4.67 16.09 -4.96
CA PHE A 5 4.41 14.66 -4.75
C PHE A 5 4.98 13.84 -5.91
N VAL A 6 5.58 12.71 -5.59
CA VAL A 6 5.99 11.67 -6.53
C VAL A 6 4.99 10.52 -6.47
N PHE A 7 4.74 9.86 -7.61
CA PHE A 7 3.70 8.85 -7.73
C PHE A 7 4.27 7.50 -8.11
N THR A 8 3.71 6.46 -7.52
CA THR A 8 4.10 5.07 -7.77
C THR A 8 2.88 4.17 -7.92
N PHE A 9 3.04 3.05 -8.57
CA PHE A 9 2.08 1.95 -8.55
C PHE A 9 2.78 0.62 -8.82
N GLY A 10 2.12 -0.49 -8.52
CA GLY A 10 2.62 -1.84 -8.82
C GLY A 10 2.17 -2.35 -10.18
N PRO A 11 2.95 -3.24 -10.85
CA PRO A 11 2.59 -3.81 -12.16
C PRO A 11 1.24 -4.53 -12.18
N TRP A 12 0.77 -5.00 -11.01
CA TRP A 12 -0.54 -5.62 -10.83
C TRP A 12 -1.71 -4.68 -11.06
N ASN A 13 -1.50 -3.37 -10.98
CA ASN A 13 -2.53 -2.38 -11.29
C ASN A 13 -2.89 -2.36 -12.79
N ILE A 14 -2.00 -2.81 -13.67
CA ILE A 14 -2.28 -3.07 -15.08
C ILE A 14 -2.71 -4.54 -15.19
N HIS A 15 -3.99 -4.77 -14.98
CA HIS A 15 -4.59 -6.01 -14.57
C HIS A 15 -5.38 -6.69 -15.68
N GLU A 16 -5.42 -8.01 -15.65
CA GLU A 16 -6.11 -8.86 -16.62
C GLU A 16 -7.64 -8.84 -16.46
N GLY A 17 -8.13 -8.21 -15.38
CA GLY A 17 -9.56 -8.02 -15.13
C GLY A 17 -10.22 -9.24 -14.48
N SER A 18 -9.49 -10.04 -13.73
CA SER A 18 -10.08 -11.00 -12.78
C SER A 18 -10.69 -10.29 -11.58
N ASP A 19 -11.62 -10.92 -10.94
CA ASP A 19 -12.20 -10.54 -9.65
C ASP A 19 -12.57 -11.82 -8.86
N PRO A 20 -13.04 -11.73 -7.61
CA PRO A 20 -13.40 -12.91 -6.83
C PRO A 20 -14.46 -13.81 -7.48
N PHE A 21 -15.14 -13.36 -8.52
CA PHE A 21 -16.28 -14.03 -9.15
C PHE A 21 -16.01 -14.56 -10.55
N GLY A 22 -14.81 -14.34 -11.10
CA GLY A 22 -14.51 -14.85 -12.42
C GLY A 22 -13.04 -14.68 -12.85
N PRO A 23 -12.66 -15.45 -13.89
CA PRO A 23 -11.29 -15.48 -14.39
C PRO A 23 -10.93 -14.19 -15.14
N ASP A 24 -9.69 -14.14 -15.61
CA ASP A 24 -9.18 -13.09 -16.48
C ASP A 24 -10.05 -12.91 -17.73
N VAL A 25 -10.27 -11.66 -18.13
CA VAL A 25 -11.03 -11.28 -19.33
C VAL A 25 -10.17 -10.57 -20.37
N ARG A 26 -8.90 -10.33 -20.08
CA ARG A 26 -7.90 -9.74 -20.96
C ARG A 26 -6.59 -10.51 -20.85
N GLU A 27 -5.79 -10.42 -21.90
CA GLU A 27 -4.43 -10.98 -21.89
C GLU A 27 -3.52 -10.20 -20.92
N SER A 28 -2.63 -10.91 -20.27
CA SER A 28 -1.58 -10.32 -19.44
C SER A 28 -0.55 -9.61 -20.31
N LEU A 29 -0.23 -8.38 -19.95
CA LEU A 29 0.85 -7.65 -20.61
C LEU A 29 2.20 -8.04 -20.00
N ALA A 30 3.19 -8.22 -20.89
CA ALA A 30 4.56 -8.45 -20.46
C ALA A 30 5.06 -7.31 -19.55
N PHE A 31 5.87 -7.66 -18.54
CA PHE A 31 6.39 -6.70 -17.57
C PHE A 31 7.08 -5.49 -18.20
N ASP A 32 7.90 -5.72 -19.25
CA ASP A 32 8.59 -4.65 -19.98
C ASP A 32 7.61 -3.70 -20.67
N THR A 33 6.51 -4.22 -21.19
CA THR A 33 5.42 -3.41 -21.76
C THR A 33 4.77 -2.56 -20.69
N LYS A 34 4.53 -3.13 -19.51
CA LYS A 34 4.00 -2.37 -18.35
C LYS A 34 4.96 -1.26 -17.96
N LEU A 35 6.27 -1.53 -17.80
CA LEU A 35 7.29 -0.52 -17.44
C LEU A 35 7.33 0.67 -18.42
N ALA A 36 7.22 0.42 -19.72
CA ALA A 36 7.20 1.48 -20.73
C ALA A 36 6.00 2.44 -20.59
N MET A 37 4.95 2.06 -19.84
CA MET A 37 3.77 2.89 -19.61
C MET A 37 3.93 3.87 -18.46
N TYR A 38 4.77 3.59 -17.44
CA TYR A 38 4.86 4.41 -16.22
C TYR A 38 5.10 5.90 -16.49
N LYS A 39 6.13 6.24 -17.25
CA LYS A 39 6.43 7.65 -17.56
C LYS A 39 5.37 8.31 -18.41
N LYS A 40 4.72 7.58 -19.32
CA LYS A 40 3.60 8.10 -20.12
C LYS A 40 2.40 8.43 -19.28
N LEU A 41 2.19 7.69 -18.17
CA LEU A 41 1.13 7.91 -17.21
C LEU A 41 1.49 8.95 -16.13
N GLY A 42 2.73 9.47 -16.14
CA GLY A 42 3.20 10.48 -15.20
C GLY A 42 3.66 9.94 -13.84
N TYR A 43 4.11 8.69 -13.81
CA TYR A 43 4.60 8.04 -12.59
C TYR A 43 6.13 8.05 -12.51
N ASP A 44 6.63 8.07 -11.29
CA ASP A 44 8.05 8.27 -10.98
C ASP A 44 8.73 7.00 -10.50
N GLY A 45 7.98 6.06 -9.93
CA GLY A 45 8.52 4.82 -9.37
C GLY A 45 7.58 3.64 -9.49
N VAL A 46 8.11 2.48 -9.10
CA VAL A 46 7.46 1.17 -9.19
C VAL A 46 7.39 0.54 -7.81
N GLN A 47 6.25 0.00 -7.45
CA GLN A 47 6.06 -0.91 -6.33
C GLN A 47 6.19 -2.34 -6.86
N LEU A 48 6.79 -3.25 -6.11
CA LEU A 48 7.07 -4.60 -6.58
C LEU A 48 6.70 -5.64 -5.53
N HIS A 49 6.10 -6.74 -5.95
CA HIS A 49 6.22 -7.97 -5.19
C HIS A 49 7.60 -8.60 -5.45
N ASP A 50 8.04 -9.44 -4.56
CA ASP A 50 9.33 -10.12 -4.67
C ASP A 50 9.46 -10.97 -5.94
N ASP A 51 8.37 -11.63 -6.36
CA ASP A 51 8.31 -12.44 -7.59
C ASP A 51 8.00 -11.64 -8.87
N ASP A 52 7.49 -10.41 -8.78
CA ASP A 52 7.50 -9.46 -9.89
C ASP A 52 8.94 -9.01 -10.20
N ALA A 53 9.74 -8.81 -9.14
CA ALA A 53 11.13 -8.38 -9.25
C ALA A 53 12.05 -9.53 -9.69
N VAL A 54 11.91 -10.71 -9.08
CA VAL A 54 12.72 -11.90 -9.34
C VAL A 54 11.81 -13.13 -9.48
N PRO A 55 11.33 -13.43 -10.68
CA PRO A 55 10.50 -14.62 -10.91
C PRO A 55 11.18 -15.90 -10.45
N ASN A 56 10.43 -16.82 -9.87
CA ASN A 56 10.92 -18.12 -9.36
C ASN A 56 11.98 -18.02 -8.24
N LEU A 57 12.01 -16.95 -7.46
CA LEU A 57 13.00 -16.70 -6.41
C LEU A 57 13.09 -17.83 -5.36
N ASN A 58 12.02 -18.61 -5.18
CA ASN A 58 12.03 -19.71 -4.21
C ASN A 58 13.11 -20.77 -4.51
N ASP A 59 13.38 -21.03 -5.79
CA ASP A 59 14.33 -22.04 -6.28
C ASP A 59 15.71 -21.44 -6.62
N MET A 60 15.92 -20.16 -6.33
CA MET A 60 17.16 -19.47 -6.64
C MET A 60 18.10 -19.35 -5.45
N THR A 61 19.41 -19.39 -5.75
CA THR A 61 20.45 -19.03 -4.78
C THR A 61 20.50 -17.51 -4.58
N ALA A 62 21.02 -17.07 -3.42
CA ALA A 62 21.18 -15.64 -3.12
C ALA A 62 21.92 -14.87 -4.23
N ALA A 63 23.00 -15.44 -4.78
CA ALA A 63 23.75 -14.82 -5.87
C ALA A 63 22.93 -14.64 -7.16
N LYS A 64 22.05 -15.60 -7.49
CA LYS A 64 21.13 -15.46 -8.65
C LYS A 64 20.06 -14.42 -8.41
N ILE A 65 19.52 -14.34 -7.20
CA ILE A 65 18.54 -13.35 -6.79
C ILE A 65 19.16 -11.95 -6.89
N GLU A 66 20.35 -11.75 -6.33
CA GLU A 66 21.06 -10.47 -6.39
C GLU A 66 21.34 -10.05 -7.84
N ALA A 67 21.82 -10.95 -8.69
CA ALA A 67 22.08 -10.66 -10.09
C ALA A 67 20.81 -10.26 -10.85
N ALA A 68 19.68 -10.97 -10.63
CA ALA A 68 18.39 -10.65 -11.25
C ALA A 68 17.84 -9.29 -10.76
N ALA A 69 17.92 -9.01 -9.46
CA ALA A 69 17.48 -7.74 -8.89
C ALA A 69 18.32 -6.56 -9.40
N LYS A 70 19.66 -6.71 -9.51
CA LYS A 70 20.53 -5.69 -10.12
C LYS A 70 20.22 -5.45 -11.60
N ALA A 71 19.90 -6.51 -12.35
CA ALA A 71 19.48 -6.37 -13.75
C ALA A 71 18.16 -5.58 -13.85
N LEU A 72 17.20 -5.86 -12.98
CA LEU A 72 15.96 -5.09 -12.89
C LEU A 72 16.24 -3.63 -12.49
N LYS A 73 17.13 -3.39 -11.51
CA LYS A 73 17.53 -2.03 -11.12
C LYS A 73 18.02 -1.23 -12.31
N ALA A 74 18.95 -1.79 -13.09
CA ALA A 74 19.47 -1.14 -14.30
C ALA A 74 18.34 -0.86 -15.33
N LYS A 75 17.37 -1.76 -15.45
CA LYS A 75 16.20 -1.57 -16.31
C LYS A 75 15.33 -0.42 -15.80
N LEU A 76 15.01 -0.36 -14.51
CA LEU A 76 14.25 0.75 -13.92
C LEU A 76 14.96 2.09 -14.14
N ASP A 77 16.27 2.13 -13.92
CA ASP A 77 17.09 3.33 -14.13
C ASP A 77 17.03 3.80 -15.60
N SER A 78 17.06 2.86 -16.55
CA SER A 78 16.95 3.20 -17.99
C SER A 78 15.60 3.82 -18.37
N HIS A 79 14.55 3.51 -17.59
CA HIS A 79 13.23 4.14 -17.71
C HIS A 79 13.08 5.41 -16.84
N GLY A 80 14.10 5.79 -16.05
CA GLY A 80 14.02 6.89 -15.09
C GLY A 80 13.05 6.61 -13.94
N LEU A 81 12.90 5.35 -13.54
CA LEU A 81 12.03 4.88 -12.46
C LEU A 81 12.87 4.45 -11.26
N PHE A 82 12.33 4.64 -10.06
CA PHE A 82 12.90 4.06 -8.83
C PHE A 82 11.99 2.95 -8.29
N ALA A 83 12.55 2.02 -7.51
CA ALA A 83 11.76 1.08 -6.73
C ALA A 83 11.36 1.75 -5.40
N GLU A 84 10.06 1.87 -5.13
CA GLU A 84 9.58 2.41 -3.85
C GLU A 84 9.77 1.39 -2.74
N PHE A 85 9.20 0.22 -2.93
CA PHE A 85 9.30 -0.88 -1.98
C PHE A 85 9.28 -2.25 -2.68
N VAL A 86 9.58 -3.29 -1.92
CA VAL A 86 9.33 -4.69 -2.30
C VAL A 86 8.43 -5.32 -1.23
N ALA A 87 7.44 -6.12 -1.64
CA ALA A 87 6.56 -6.86 -0.74
C ALA A 87 6.72 -8.37 -0.92
N PRO A 88 6.90 -9.16 0.15
CA PRO A 88 6.91 -10.62 0.05
C PRO A 88 5.50 -11.12 -0.27
N ARG A 89 5.32 -11.81 -1.40
CA ARG A 89 4.02 -12.38 -1.78
C ARG A 89 3.72 -13.68 -1.01
N LEU A 90 3.54 -13.55 0.29
CA LEU A 90 3.32 -14.70 1.19
C LEU A 90 1.89 -15.25 1.15
N TRP A 91 0.95 -14.54 0.55
CA TRP A 91 -0.47 -14.96 0.52
C TRP A 91 -0.79 -15.91 -0.63
N PHE A 92 0.10 -16.11 -1.57
CA PHE A 92 -0.15 -16.85 -2.81
C PHE A 92 0.42 -18.26 -2.82
N ASP A 93 1.49 -18.53 -2.07
CA ASP A 93 2.14 -19.84 -2.02
C ASP A 93 1.29 -20.84 -1.20
N PRO A 94 1.08 -22.07 -1.70
CA PRO A 94 0.32 -23.10 -0.96
C PRO A 94 0.84 -23.39 0.44
N ARG A 95 2.13 -23.19 0.72
CA ARG A 95 2.73 -23.39 2.05
C ARG A 95 2.31 -22.33 3.05
N THR A 96 1.90 -21.15 2.60
CA THR A 96 1.55 -20.02 3.45
C THR A 96 0.07 -19.66 3.41
N ILE A 97 -0.77 -20.50 2.77
CA ILE A 97 -2.20 -20.24 2.64
C ILE A 97 -2.94 -20.22 4.00
N ASP A 98 -2.39 -20.90 5.01
CA ASP A 98 -2.87 -20.83 6.42
C ASP A 98 -1.98 -19.93 7.30
N GLY A 99 -1.49 -18.84 6.72
CA GLY A 99 -0.55 -17.91 7.34
C GLY A 99 0.89 -18.21 6.97
N GLY A 100 1.72 -17.18 6.89
CA GLY A 100 3.16 -17.30 6.78
C GLY A 100 3.78 -17.47 8.18
N PHE A 101 3.74 -16.41 8.97
CA PHE A 101 4.36 -16.38 10.31
C PHE A 101 3.48 -17.04 11.38
N THR A 102 2.15 -16.97 11.23
CA THR A 102 1.21 -17.57 12.19
C THR A 102 0.85 -19.02 11.88
N ASN A 103 1.37 -19.59 10.80
CA ASN A 103 1.09 -20.97 10.41
C ASN A 103 1.39 -21.95 11.55
N ASN A 104 0.51 -22.95 11.74
CA ASN A 104 0.75 -23.99 12.76
C ASN A 104 1.95 -24.88 12.42
N CYS A 105 2.27 -25.06 11.13
CA CYS A 105 3.41 -25.86 10.68
C CYS A 105 4.73 -25.08 10.80
N PRO A 106 5.71 -25.54 11.63
CA PRO A 106 7.01 -24.86 11.75
C PRO A 106 7.80 -24.77 10.44
N LYS A 107 7.67 -25.75 9.56
CA LYS A 107 8.34 -25.73 8.24
C LYS A 107 7.78 -24.65 7.33
N CYS A 108 6.47 -24.40 7.40
CA CYS A 108 5.83 -23.33 6.65
C CYS A 108 6.27 -21.94 7.15
N ARG A 109 6.40 -21.78 8.48
CA ARG A 109 6.95 -20.55 9.06
C ARG A 109 8.39 -20.30 8.65
N ALA A 110 9.22 -21.33 8.67
CA ALA A 110 10.63 -21.26 8.21
C ALA A 110 10.72 -20.84 6.74
N PHE A 111 9.85 -21.40 5.88
CA PHE A 111 9.75 -20.97 4.48
C PHE A 111 9.37 -19.51 4.34
N ALA A 112 8.36 -19.04 5.09
CA ALA A 112 7.94 -17.64 5.07
C ALA A 112 9.09 -16.70 5.48
N MET A 113 9.84 -17.05 6.50
CA MET A 113 11.02 -16.29 6.95
C MET A 113 12.14 -16.27 5.91
N GLU A 114 12.43 -17.40 5.28
CA GLU A 114 13.43 -17.46 4.19
C GLU A 114 13.02 -16.56 3.03
N ARG A 115 11.74 -16.61 2.60
CA ARG A 115 11.22 -15.76 1.54
C ARG A 115 11.28 -14.28 1.94
N PHE A 116 10.97 -13.95 3.18
CA PHE A 116 11.04 -12.57 3.65
C PHE A 116 12.49 -12.03 3.60
N LYS A 117 13.50 -12.83 3.99
CA LYS A 117 14.91 -12.45 3.84
C LYS A 117 15.29 -12.23 2.38
N LYS A 118 14.88 -13.11 1.46
CA LYS A 118 15.09 -12.93 0.02
C LYS A 118 14.44 -11.62 -0.48
N THR A 119 13.26 -11.28 0.01
CA THR A 119 12.59 -10.00 -0.32
C THR A 119 13.42 -8.79 0.12
N VAL A 120 14.01 -8.86 1.31
CA VAL A 120 14.92 -7.80 1.82
C VAL A 120 16.16 -7.67 0.95
N ASP A 121 16.77 -8.78 0.55
CA ASP A 121 17.95 -8.78 -0.35
C ASP A 121 17.61 -8.16 -1.71
N ILE A 122 16.42 -8.47 -2.25
CA ILE A 122 15.91 -7.86 -3.48
C ILE A 122 15.72 -6.35 -3.30
N ALA A 123 15.10 -5.91 -2.20
CA ALA A 123 14.89 -4.49 -1.90
C ALA A 123 16.23 -3.73 -1.85
N GLN A 124 17.22 -4.28 -1.15
CA GLN A 124 18.56 -3.69 -1.07
C GLN A 124 19.24 -3.61 -2.45
N ALA A 125 19.14 -4.66 -3.27
CA ALA A 125 19.71 -4.68 -4.61
C ALA A 125 19.01 -3.70 -5.57
N LEU A 126 17.73 -3.42 -5.35
CA LEU A 126 16.96 -2.40 -6.09
C LEU A 126 17.20 -0.97 -5.58
N GLY A 127 17.90 -0.80 -4.45
CA GLY A 127 18.22 0.51 -3.89
C GLY A 127 17.10 1.11 -3.04
N THR A 128 16.15 0.32 -2.57
CA THR A 128 15.15 0.73 -1.59
C THR A 128 15.42 0.08 -0.22
N ASN A 129 15.07 0.80 0.83
CA ASN A 129 15.13 0.28 2.20
C ASN A 129 13.72 0.06 2.80
N LEU A 130 12.69 0.06 1.98
CA LEU A 130 11.31 -0.14 2.41
C LEU A 130 10.79 -1.50 1.92
N VAL A 131 10.24 -2.26 2.85
CA VAL A 131 9.46 -3.47 2.58
C VAL A 131 8.04 -3.23 3.06
N VAL A 132 7.06 -3.50 2.20
CA VAL A 132 5.65 -3.51 2.60
C VAL A 132 5.26 -4.93 2.97
N LEU A 133 4.66 -5.09 4.13
CA LEU A 133 4.22 -6.37 4.66
C LEU A 133 2.70 -6.41 4.73
N TRP A 134 2.07 -6.93 3.67
CA TRP A 134 0.65 -7.24 3.68
C TRP A 134 0.42 -8.61 4.32
N LEU A 135 -0.22 -8.59 5.49
CA LEU A 135 -0.45 -9.77 6.34
C LEU A 135 -1.75 -10.51 5.98
N ALA A 136 -2.00 -10.69 4.69
CA ALA A 136 -3.27 -11.16 4.12
C ALA A 136 -3.75 -12.53 4.65
N ARG A 137 -2.81 -13.43 4.96
CA ARG A 137 -3.12 -14.78 5.48
C ARG A 137 -2.90 -14.89 6.99
N GLU A 138 -2.48 -13.84 7.65
CA GLU A 138 -2.27 -13.82 9.09
C GLU A 138 -3.59 -13.57 9.83
N GLY A 139 -4.36 -14.62 9.93
CA GLY A 139 -5.71 -14.64 10.49
C GLY A 139 -6.22 -16.07 10.62
N THR A 140 -7.52 -16.23 10.77
CA THR A 140 -8.15 -17.55 10.91
C THR A 140 -9.60 -17.54 10.43
N TYR A 141 -10.07 -18.69 9.95
CA TYR A 141 -11.48 -18.99 9.73
C TYR A 141 -12.12 -19.62 10.97
N ILE A 142 -11.35 -20.45 11.70
CA ILE A 142 -11.79 -21.15 12.90
C ILE A 142 -10.92 -20.68 14.06
N ARG A 143 -11.52 -19.97 15.01
CA ARG A 143 -10.82 -19.28 16.12
C ARG A 143 -9.93 -20.23 16.93
N GLU A 144 -10.43 -21.42 17.22
CA GLU A 144 -9.76 -22.42 18.01
C GLU A 144 -8.56 -23.06 17.29
N ALA A 145 -8.41 -22.83 15.99
CA ALA A 145 -7.29 -23.38 15.22
C ALA A 145 -5.95 -22.70 15.55
N LYS A 146 -5.97 -21.46 16.06
CA LYS A 146 -4.77 -20.68 16.39
C LYS A 146 -4.98 -19.89 17.68
N ASP A 147 -3.98 -19.92 18.55
CA ASP A 147 -3.90 -19.00 19.68
C ASP A 147 -3.53 -17.59 19.15
N SER A 148 -4.42 -16.63 19.34
CA SER A 148 -4.25 -15.28 18.81
C SER A 148 -3.12 -14.51 19.48
N ALA A 149 -2.84 -14.73 20.76
CA ALA A 149 -1.71 -14.11 21.45
C ALA A 149 -0.38 -14.63 20.85
N VAL A 150 -0.24 -15.95 20.75
CA VAL A 150 0.92 -16.59 20.11
C VAL A 150 1.08 -16.18 18.64
N ALA A 151 -0.04 -15.98 17.91
CA ALA A 151 -0.02 -15.51 16.54
C ALA A 151 0.61 -14.11 16.43
N VAL A 152 0.17 -13.16 17.27
CA VAL A 152 0.72 -11.79 17.30
C VAL A 152 2.20 -11.80 17.70
N GLU A 153 2.58 -12.58 18.72
CA GLU A 153 3.99 -12.75 19.14
C GLU A 153 4.87 -13.28 18.00
N ARG A 154 4.37 -14.25 17.23
CA ARG A 154 5.09 -14.80 16.06
C ARG A 154 5.29 -13.77 14.97
N ILE A 155 4.30 -12.91 14.69
CA ILE A 155 4.44 -11.83 13.71
C ILE A 155 5.50 -10.84 14.19
N ALA A 156 5.45 -10.40 15.46
CA ALA A 156 6.43 -9.50 16.04
C ALA A 156 7.85 -10.08 15.98
N ALA A 157 8.02 -11.37 16.33
CA ALA A 157 9.30 -12.06 16.26
C ALA A 157 9.83 -12.19 14.83
N ALA A 158 8.96 -12.41 13.84
CA ALA A 158 9.34 -12.44 12.44
C ALA A 158 9.85 -11.08 11.96
N ILE A 159 9.18 -9.99 12.37
CA ILE A 159 9.62 -8.63 12.09
C ILE A 159 10.98 -8.37 12.73
N ASP A 160 11.17 -8.74 14.00
CA ASP A 160 12.46 -8.58 14.72
C ASP A 160 13.60 -9.31 14.04
N GLU A 161 13.38 -10.54 13.58
CA GLU A 161 14.39 -11.29 12.84
C GLU A 161 14.84 -10.55 11.57
N ILE A 162 13.92 -9.91 10.87
CA ILE A 162 14.23 -9.10 9.68
C ILE A 162 14.96 -7.80 10.06
N LEU A 163 14.54 -7.12 11.12
CA LEU A 163 15.22 -5.92 11.60
C LEU A 163 16.67 -6.19 12.03
N GLN A 164 16.94 -7.39 12.57
CA GLN A 164 18.29 -7.85 12.90
C GLN A 164 19.07 -8.27 11.65
N TYR A 165 18.40 -8.94 10.70
CA TYR A 165 19.01 -9.38 9.43
C TYR A 165 19.52 -8.21 8.58
N CYS A 166 18.75 -7.11 8.50
CA CYS A 166 19.12 -5.93 7.73
C CYS A 166 18.93 -4.65 8.56
N PRO A 167 20.03 -4.05 9.07
CA PRO A 167 19.95 -2.89 9.96
C PRO A 167 19.30 -1.63 9.36
N ASN A 168 19.31 -1.49 8.04
CA ASN A 168 18.80 -0.29 7.36
C ASN A 168 17.36 -0.46 6.82
N ILE A 169 16.78 -1.67 6.93
CA ILE A 169 15.44 -1.91 6.38
C ILE A 169 14.36 -1.27 7.26
N LYS A 170 13.33 -0.75 6.62
CA LYS A 170 12.08 -0.32 7.24
C LYS A 170 10.96 -1.24 6.78
N ILE A 171 10.02 -1.51 7.66
CA ILE A 171 8.86 -2.35 7.38
C ILE A 171 7.61 -1.50 7.53
N ALA A 172 6.84 -1.39 6.46
CA ALA A 172 5.50 -0.79 6.48
C ALA A 172 4.47 -1.92 6.47
N ILE A 173 3.75 -2.08 7.58
CA ILE A 173 2.66 -3.03 7.68
C ILE A 173 1.44 -2.46 6.98
N GLU A 174 0.83 -3.24 6.10
CA GLU A 174 -0.42 -2.90 5.44
C GLU A 174 -1.59 -3.64 6.11
N PRO A 175 -2.35 -2.94 6.98
CA PRO A 175 -3.46 -3.56 7.69
C PRO A 175 -4.66 -3.76 6.77
N LYS A 176 -5.36 -4.88 6.96
CA LYS A 176 -6.63 -5.20 6.31
C LYS A 176 -7.52 -5.97 7.28
N PRO A 177 -8.82 -5.63 7.42
CA PRO A 177 -9.65 -6.25 8.46
C PRO A 177 -10.02 -7.71 8.15
N ASN A 178 -10.19 -8.03 6.89
CA ASN A 178 -10.64 -9.34 6.40
C ASN A 178 -10.15 -9.56 4.97
N GLU A 179 -10.45 -10.72 4.40
CA GLU A 179 -10.14 -11.10 3.02
C GLU A 179 -8.62 -11.12 2.72
N PRO A 180 -8.11 -12.30 2.36
CA PRO A 180 -8.85 -13.55 2.14
C PRO A 180 -9.25 -14.31 3.41
N MET A 181 -8.77 -13.93 4.60
CA MET A 181 -9.19 -14.52 5.87
C MET A 181 -10.47 -13.84 6.37
N ASP A 182 -11.27 -14.54 7.19
CA ASP A 182 -12.49 -13.95 7.79
C ASP A 182 -12.15 -12.78 8.71
N HIS A 183 -11.09 -12.93 9.49
CA HIS A 183 -10.56 -11.91 10.39
C HIS A 183 -9.05 -11.95 10.41
N ALA A 184 -8.43 -10.82 10.07
CA ALA A 184 -6.99 -10.63 10.21
C ALA A 184 -6.62 -10.32 11.67
N TYR A 185 -5.40 -10.69 12.08
CA TYR A 185 -4.87 -10.31 13.39
C TYR A 185 -4.49 -8.83 13.45
N ILE A 186 -4.17 -8.22 12.31
CA ILE A 186 -3.77 -6.81 12.21
C ILE A 186 -4.76 -6.05 11.30
N PRO A 187 -5.98 -5.77 11.80
CA PRO A 187 -7.06 -5.27 10.97
C PRO A 187 -7.04 -3.75 10.70
N THR A 188 -6.34 -2.95 11.51
CA THR A 188 -6.35 -1.48 11.42
C THR A 188 -4.96 -0.88 11.66
N THR A 189 -4.81 0.40 11.34
CA THR A 189 -3.60 1.19 11.59
C THR A 189 -3.14 1.12 13.05
N GLY A 190 -4.07 1.22 14.00
CA GLY A 190 -3.77 1.14 15.41
C GLY A 190 -3.17 -0.20 15.81
N HIS A 191 -3.69 -1.33 15.28
CA HIS A 191 -3.12 -2.66 15.51
C HIS A 191 -1.71 -2.79 14.92
N ALA A 192 -1.50 -2.26 13.71
CA ALA A 192 -0.18 -2.31 13.06
C ALA A 192 0.87 -1.48 13.84
N ILE A 193 0.50 -0.30 14.33
CA ILE A 193 1.38 0.52 15.16
C ILE A 193 1.67 -0.17 16.49
N ALA A 194 0.66 -0.74 17.14
CA ALA A 194 0.83 -1.48 18.39
C ALA A 194 1.73 -2.71 18.22
N LEU A 195 1.56 -3.46 17.11
CA LEU A 195 2.46 -4.56 16.76
C LEU A 195 3.91 -4.07 16.60
N GLY A 196 4.11 -2.95 15.90
CA GLY A 196 5.44 -2.34 15.75
C GLY A 196 6.09 -1.96 17.08
N MET A 197 5.30 -1.59 18.08
CA MET A 197 5.79 -1.28 19.44
C MET A 197 6.25 -2.51 20.21
N LEU A 198 5.88 -3.71 19.81
CA LEU A 198 6.37 -4.95 20.39
C LEU A 198 7.75 -5.35 19.87
N THR A 199 8.23 -4.71 18.81
CA THR A 199 9.51 -5.03 18.16
C THR A 199 10.69 -4.35 18.84
N SER A 200 11.88 -4.87 18.64
CA SER A 200 13.14 -4.36 19.23
C SER A 200 13.52 -2.95 18.72
N ASP A 201 13.06 -2.56 17.54
CA ASP A 201 13.25 -1.21 17.00
C ASP A 201 11.95 -0.67 16.38
N PRO A 202 11.04 -0.16 17.22
CA PRO A 202 9.79 0.41 16.74
C PRO A 202 9.96 1.54 15.72
N SER A 203 11.12 2.23 15.71
CA SER A 203 11.33 3.36 14.79
C SER A 203 11.37 2.95 13.32
N ARG A 204 11.70 1.70 13.04
CA ARG A 204 11.79 1.11 11.70
C ARG A 204 10.53 0.36 11.26
N VAL A 205 9.51 0.29 12.13
CA VAL A 205 8.21 -0.32 11.80
C VAL A 205 7.16 0.77 11.74
N GLY A 206 6.46 0.86 10.62
CA GLY A 206 5.39 1.81 10.36
C GLY A 206 4.26 1.15 9.58
N VAL A 207 3.48 1.96 8.89
CA VAL A 207 2.32 1.49 8.14
C VAL A 207 2.36 1.95 6.68
N ASN A 208 1.82 1.11 5.81
CA ASN A 208 1.29 1.47 4.50
C ASN A 208 -0.23 1.51 4.64
N ILE A 209 -0.85 2.67 4.47
CA ILE A 209 -2.30 2.79 4.61
C ILE A 209 -2.94 2.70 3.24
N GLU A 210 -3.78 1.68 3.07
CA GLU A 210 -4.63 1.55 1.92
C GLU A 210 -6.03 2.09 2.23
N SER A 211 -6.53 2.98 1.35
CA SER A 211 -7.81 3.65 1.54
C SER A 211 -8.97 2.66 1.60
N ALA A 212 -9.02 1.68 0.69
CA ALA A 212 -10.06 0.66 0.67
C ALA A 212 -10.06 -0.21 1.94
N HIS A 213 -8.88 -0.57 2.43
CA HIS A 213 -8.74 -1.37 3.65
C HIS A 213 -9.27 -0.64 4.89
N ALA A 214 -9.00 0.66 5.01
CA ALA A 214 -9.57 1.49 6.08
C ALA A 214 -11.10 1.55 5.98
N ILE A 215 -11.64 1.73 4.78
CA ILE A 215 -13.10 1.74 4.54
C ILE A 215 -13.71 0.37 4.88
N LEU A 216 -13.07 -0.73 4.50
CA LEU A 216 -13.51 -2.10 4.85
C LEU A 216 -13.49 -2.34 6.36
N ALA A 217 -12.62 -1.66 7.11
CA ALA A 217 -12.62 -1.63 8.58
C ALA A 217 -13.69 -0.69 9.17
N ASN A 218 -14.52 -0.06 8.33
CA ASN A 218 -15.50 0.97 8.71
C ASN A 218 -14.85 2.21 9.36
N LEU A 219 -13.67 2.61 8.88
CA LEU A 219 -12.89 3.75 9.33
C LEU A 219 -12.74 4.78 8.19
N ASP A 220 -12.46 6.03 8.53
CA ASP A 220 -12.10 7.05 7.54
C ASP A 220 -10.60 6.98 7.24
N PRO A 221 -10.18 6.82 5.97
CA PRO A 221 -8.77 6.76 5.60
C PRO A 221 -7.97 8.00 6.01
N SER A 222 -8.57 9.20 5.99
CA SER A 222 -7.86 10.42 6.39
C SER A 222 -7.58 10.47 7.89
N ASP A 223 -8.47 9.92 8.71
CA ASP A 223 -8.26 9.79 10.16
C ASP A 223 -7.16 8.76 10.47
N GLU A 224 -7.16 7.63 9.75
CA GLU A 224 -6.10 6.62 9.85
C GLU A 224 -4.72 7.19 9.46
N MET A 225 -4.66 7.97 8.37
CA MET A 225 -3.44 8.70 7.97
C MET A 225 -3.02 9.72 9.01
N GLY A 226 -3.97 10.49 9.56
CA GLY A 226 -3.73 11.46 10.63
C GLY A 226 -3.17 10.78 11.88
N TYR A 227 -3.74 9.64 12.27
CA TYR A 227 -3.26 8.84 13.38
C TYR A 227 -1.82 8.36 13.16
N ALA A 228 -1.52 7.80 12.00
CA ALA A 228 -0.17 7.35 11.67
C ALA A 228 0.85 8.50 11.58
N LEU A 229 0.46 9.66 11.05
CA LEU A 229 1.29 10.87 11.02
C LEU A 229 1.63 11.39 12.42
N ALA A 230 0.64 11.42 13.34
CA ALA A 230 0.84 11.81 14.75
C ALA A 230 1.87 10.90 15.44
N HIS A 231 1.88 9.61 15.12
CA HIS A 231 2.86 8.64 15.62
C HIS A 231 4.18 8.62 14.82
N LYS A 232 4.32 9.39 13.73
CA LYS A 232 5.47 9.38 12.79
C LYS A 232 5.69 8.00 12.16
N LYS A 233 4.58 7.30 11.86
CA LYS A 233 4.55 5.92 11.39
C LYS A 233 3.99 5.75 9.98
N LEU A 234 3.55 6.80 9.33
CA LEU A 234 3.09 6.73 7.94
C LEU A 234 4.31 6.64 7.00
N PHE A 235 4.63 5.43 6.54
CA PHE A 235 5.80 5.18 5.68
C PHE A 235 5.43 5.12 4.20
N SER A 236 4.22 4.67 3.88
CA SER A 236 3.68 4.61 2.53
C SER A 236 2.16 4.74 2.56
N VAL A 237 1.54 5.00 1.43
CA VAL A 237 0.09 4.98 1.22
C VAL A 237 -0.23 4.23 -0.07
N HIS A 238 -1.36 3.52 -0.07
CA HIS A 238 -2.02 2.97 -1.24
C HIS A 238 -3.37 3.66 -1.42
N LEU A 239 -3.42 4.65 -2.30
CA LEU A 239 -4.65 5.39 -2.55
C LEU A 239 -5.51 4.65 -3.57
N ASN A 240 -6.76 4.43 -3.20
CA ASN A 240 -7.84 3.89 -4.02
C ASN A 240 -9.18 4.35 -3.46
N ASP A 241 -10.27 3.71 -3.87
CA ASP A 241 -11.60 3.96 -3.33
C ASP A 241 -12.40 2.67 -3.23
N GLN A 242 -13.41 2.66 -2.35
CA GLN A 242 -14.20 1.48 -2.00
C GLN A 242 -15.66 1.84 -1.82
N ASN A 243 -16.54 1.07 -2.43
CA ASN A 243 -17.99 1.29 -2.35
C ASN A 243 -18.63 0.43 -1.25
N GLY A 244 -18.44 0.83 0.01
CA GLY A 244 -19.04 0.18 1.18
C GLY A 244 -18.34 -1.13 1.58
N LEU A 245 -18.94 -1.81 2.54
CA LEU A 245 -18.42 -3.03 3.18
C LEU A 245 -18.73 -4.28 2.34
N LYS A 246 -17.90 -4.58 1.38
CA LYS A 246 -17.99 -5.77 0.51
C LYS A 246 -16.58 -6.24 0.15
N PHE A 247 -16.42 -7.07 -0.88
CA PHE A 247 -15.08 -7.44 -1.35
C PHE A 247 -14.27 -6.20 -1.77
N ASP A 248 -12.98 -6.32 -1.65
CA ASP A 248 -12.02 -5.28 -2.00
C ASP A 248 -12.08 -4.96 -3.50
N GLN A 249 -12.43 -3.72 -3.81
CA GLN A 249 -12.69 -3.32 -5.20
C GLN A 249 -11.53 -2.59 -5.85
N ASP A 250 -10.65 -1.99 -5.07
CA ASP A 250 -9.52 -1.17 -5.55
C ASP A 250 -9.94 -0.20 -6.66
N LYS A 251 -11.01 0.55 -6.44
CA LYS A 251 -11.53 1.51 -7.43
C LYS A 251 -10.57 2.68 -7.57
N SER A 252 -10.65 3.37 -8.71
CA SER A 252 -9.91 4.62 -8.93
C SER A 252 -10.11 5.58 -7.77
N PHE A 253 -9.04 6.22 -7.33
CA PHE A 253 -9.07 7.18 -6.23
C PHE A 253 -10.09 8.31 -6.49
N GLY A 254 -10.94 8.58 -5.50
CA GLY A 254 -12.00 9.59 -5.58
C GLY A 254 -13.21 9.22 -6.46
N ALA A 255 -13.30 7.96 -6.91
CA ALA A 255 -14.39 7.53 -7.80
C ALA A 255 -15.72 7.24 -7.09
N VAL A 256 -15.69 7.06 -5.77
CA VAL A 256 -16.87 6.77 -4.94
C VAL A 256 -17.20 7.95 -4.03
N ASP A 257 -16.21 8.44 -3.28
CA ASP A 257 -16.38 9.54 -2.33
C ASP A 257 -15.29 10.60 -2.53
N LEU A 258 -15.61 11.61 -3.33
CA LEU A 258 -14.68 12.70 -3.65
C LEU A 258 -14.29 13.52 -2.42
N ARG A 259 -15.20 13.69 -1.45
CA ARG A 259 -14.92 14.43 -0.22
C ARG A 259 -13.96 13.66 0.69
N ARG A 260 -14.13 12.35 0.80
CA ARG A 260 -13.18 11.48 1.52
C ARG A 260 -11.80 11.49 0.85
N ALA A 261 -11.74 11.45 -0.48
CA ALA A 261 -10.49 11.58 -1.21
C ALA A 261 -9.83 12.95 -0.96
N PHE A 262 -10.60 14.04 -0.97
CA PHE A 262 -10.11 15.38 -0.63
C PHE A 262 -9.50 15.44 0.77
N ASN A 263 -10.15 14.85 1.78
CA ASN A 263 -9.65 14.83 3.14
C ASN A 263 -8.30 14.11 3.25
N GLN A 264 -8.12 12.99 2.53
CA GLN A 264 -6.84 12.27 2.45
C GLN A 264 -5.74 13.16 1.83
N VAL A 265 -6.01 13.79 0.69
CA VAL A 265 -5.04 14.69 0.05
C VAL A 265 -4.66 15.85 0.97
N ARG A 266 -5.66 16.44 1.64
CA ARG A 266 -5.46 17.57 2.54
C ARG A 266 -4.62 17.20 3.77
N ILE A 267 -4.86 16.06 4.41
CA ILE A 267 -4.07 15.64 5.58
C ILE A 267 -2.61 15.35 5.19
N LEU A 268 -2.38 14.70 4.06
CA LEU A 268 -1.05 14.41 3.53
C LEU A 268 -0.28 15.72 3.23
N ASP A 269 -0.91 16.67 2.54
CA ASP A 269 -0.27 17.96 2.17
C ASP A 269 0.02 18.82 3.41
N LYS A 270 -0.95 18.98 4.33
CA LYS A 270 -0.79 19.79 5.55
C LYS A 270 0.29 19.27 6.49
N HIS A 271 0.50 17.98 6.56
CA HIS A 271 1.52 17.36 7.42
C HIS A 271 2.82 17.05 6.71
N GLY A 272 2.97 17.51 5.45
CA GLY A 272 4.23 17.43 4.71
C GLY A 272 4.65 16.02 4.33
N TYR A 273 3.69 15.11 4.11
CA TYR A 273 3.96 13.81 3.53
C TYR A 273 4.61 14.00 2.14
N GLY A 274 5.60 13.20 1.81
CA GLY A 274 6.41 13.34 0.59
C GLY A 274 7.66 14.20 0.74
N ASN A 275 7.77 15.02 1.80
CA ASN A 275 8.95 15.91 2.00
C ASN A 275 10.24 15.16 2.36
N LYS A 276 10.13 13.89 2.77
CA LYS A 276 11.27 13.02 3.13
C LYS A 276 11.50 11.91 2.10
N GLY A 277 10.88 12.03 0.93
CA GLY A 277 10.99 11.05 -0.15
C GLY A 277 9.91 9.98 -0.14
N GLU A 278 8.88 10.12 0.71
CA GLU A 278 7.72 9.25 0.66
C GLU A 278 6.97 9.46 -0.66
N ALA A 279 6.46 8.38 -1.25
CA ALA A 279 5.67 8.44 -2.48
C ALA A 279 4.17 8.30 -2.22
N VAL A 280 3.37 8.84 -3.13
CA VAL A 280 1.94 8.55 -3.21
C VAL A 280 1.77 7.31 -4.08
N GLY A 281 1.58 6.19 -3.43
CA GLY A 281 1.31 4.92 -4.07
C GLY A 281 -0.16 4.74 -4.43
N LEU A 282 -0.41 4.02 -5.50
CA LEU A 282 -1.76 3.59 -5.87
C LEU A 282 -1.86 2.07 -5.84
N ASP A 283 -2.97 1.57 -5.32
CA ASP A 283 -3.42 0.20 -5.54
C ASP A 283 -4.84 0.21 -6.10
N VAL A 284 -4.93 0.27 -7.44
CA VAL A 284 -6.19 0.42 -8.17
C VAL A 284 -6.32 -0.64 -9.26
N LYS A 285 -7.49 -1.23 -9.40
CA LYS A 285 -7.77 -2.27 -10.39
C LYS A 285 -8.61 -1.75 -11.55
N VAL A 286 -8.30 -2.25 -12.75
CA VAL A 286 -9.13 -2.03 -13.91
C VAL A 286 -10.35 -2.96 -13.88
N MET A 287 -11.55 -2.40 -14.00
CA MET A 287 -12.79 -3.19 -13.97
C MET A 287 -12.82 -4.25 -15.10
N ARG A 288 -13.48 -5.39 -14.84
CA ARG A 288 -13.65 -6.47 -15.82
C ARG A 288 -14.28 -5.99 -17.12
N THR A 289 -15.25 -5.09 -17.03
CA THR A 289 -15.98 -4.53 -18.18
C THR A 289 -15.17 -3.57 -19.03
N GLN A 290 -13.98 -3.14 -18.58
CA GLN A 290 -13.13 -2.21 -19.30
C GLN A 290 -12.43 -2.91 -20.48
N LYS A 291 -12.42 -2.27 -21.64
CA LYS A 291 -11.69 -2.73 -22.81
C LYS A 291 -10.17 -2.62 -22.62
N LEU A 292 -9.41 -3.50 -23.31
CA LEU A 292 -7.94 -3.55 -23.22
C LEU A 292 -7.28 -2.19 -23.51
N GLU A 293 -7.75 -1.45 -24.52
CA GLU A 293 -7.18 -0.16 -24.93
C GLU A 293 -7.38 0.95 -23.86
N LYS A 294 -8.18 0.67 -22.83
CA LYS A 294 -8.49 1.58 -21.72
C LYS A 294 -7.98 1.07 -20.38
N ASN A 295 -7.18 0.01 -20.37
CA ASN A 295 -6.75 -0.71 -19.17
C ASN A 295 -5.80 0.08 -18.24
N THR A 296 -5.44 1.31 -18.56
CA THR A 296 -4.61 2.20 -17.73
C THR A 296 -5.32 3.51 -17.34
N ARG A 297 -6.58 3.69 -17.76
CA ARG A 297 -7.34 4.92 -17.48
C ARG A 297 -7.55 5.18 -15.99
N HIS A 298 -7.77 4.13 -15.22
CA HIS A 298 -7.91 4.21 -13.76
C HIS A 298 -6.67 4.80 -13.08
N LEU A 299 -5.46 4.51 -13.59
CA LEU A 299 -4.21 5.10 -13.11
C LEU A 299 -4.13 6.60 -13.42
N SER A 300 -4.35 7.00 -14.69
CA SER A 300 -4.35 8.42 -15.06
C SER A 300 -5.37 9.20 -14.25
N ASN A 301 -6.62 8.68 -14.18
CA ASN A 301 -7.70 9.34 -13.44
C ASN A 301 -7.37 9.51 -11.96
N SER A 302 -6.83 8.46 -11.30
CA SER A 302 -6.50 8.53 -9.88
C SER A 302 -5.43 9.59 -9.59
N ARG A 303 -4.39 9.65 -10.42
CA ARG A 303 -3.34 10.66 -10.29
C ARG A 303 -3.86 12.08 -10.57
N GLU A 304 -4.64 12.27 -11.61
CA GLU A 304 -5.22 13.55 -11.99
C GLU A 304 -6.17 14.06 -10.89
N ILE A 305 -7.06 13.20 -10.38
CA ILE A 305 -7.95 13.53 -9.26
C ILE A 305 -7.16 13.95 -8.02
N PHE A 306 -6.08 13.23 -7.68
CA PHE A 306 -5.21 13.64 -6.56
C PHE A 306 -4.68 15.06 -6.76
N LEU A 307 -4.17 15.38 -7.96
CA LEU A 307 -3.60 16.69 -8.25
C LEU A 307 -4.66 17.81 -8.26
N ASP A 308 -5.85 17.53 -8.77
CA ASP A 308 -6.97 18.47 -8.76
C ASP A 308 -7.42 18.75 -7.33
N LEU A 309 -7.58 17.73 -6.51
CA LEU A 309 -7.92 17.86 -5.08
C LEU A 309 -6.84 18.59 -4.29
N LEU A 310 -5.57 18.36 -4.63
CA LEU A 310 -4.45 19.10 -4.06
C LEU A 310 -4.52 20.59 -4.40
N ALA A 311 -4.84 20.92 -5.65
CA ALA A 311 -5.04 22.31 -6.06
C ALA A 311 -6.20 22.97 -5.31
N VAL A 312 -7.32 22.27 -5.15
CA VAL A 312 -8.45 22.74 -4.32
C VAL A 312 -8.01 22.94 -2.88
N SER A 313 -7.33 21.95 -2.27
CA SER A 313 -6.85 22.06 -0.88
C SER A 313 -5.97 23.28 -0.66
N ARG A 314 -5.05 23.55 -1.59
CA ARG A 314 -4.11 24.68 -1.52
C ARG A 314 -4.73 26.03 -1.85
N SER A 315 -5.88 26.06 -2.51
CA SER A 315 -6.62 27.29 -2.81
C SER A 315 -7.47 27.78 -1.62
N LEU A 316 -7.74 26.91 -0.65
CA LEU A 316 -8.49 27.27 0.54
C LEU A 316 -7.68 28.17 1.47
N ASP A 317 -8.29 29.29 1.91
CA ASP A 317 -7.69 30.15 2.92
C ASP A 317 -7.89 29.56 4.33
N ASP A 318 -6.78 29.12 4.93
CA ASP A 318 -6.80 28.54 6.29
C ASP A 318 -7.35 29.55 7.32
N LYS A 319 -7.18 30.86 7.15
CA LYS A 319 -7.76 31.87 8.07
C LYS A 319 -9.29 31.90 8.02
N VAL A 320 -9.86 31.69 6.83
CA VAL A 320 -11.32 31.59 6.67
C VAL A 320 -11.84 30.33 7.34
N ILE A 321 -11.13 29.19 7.17
CA ILE A 321 -11.45 27.92 7.83
C ILE A 321 -11.37 28.09 9.35
N ASP A 322 -10.29 28.66 9.87
CA ASP A 322 -10.09 28.90 11.30
C ASP A 322 -11.20 29.81 11.87
N GLY A 323 -11.69 30.78 11.10
CA GLY A 323 -12.83 31.61 11.46
C GLY A 323 -14.11 30.80 11.68
N PHE A 324 -14.47 29.93 10.75
CA PHE A 324 -15.62 29.01 10.91
C PHE A 324 -15.47 28.10 12.12
N ILE A 325 -14.25 27.58 12.36
CA ILE A 325 -13.97 26.73 13.51
C ILE A 325 -14.13 27.49 14.82
N ALA A 326 -13.60 28.70 14.91
CA ALA A 326 -13.67 29.54 16.12
C ALA A 326 -15.11 29.89 16.49
N GLU A 327 -15.95 30.18 15.49
CA GLU A 327 -17.36 30.49 15.67
C GLU A 327 -18.25 29.24 15.78
N ARG A 328 -17.69 28.04 15.58
CA ARG A 328 -18.44 26.78 15.47
C ARG A 328 -19.51 26.78 14.38
N ASP A 329 -19.31 27.58 13.33
CA ASP A 329 -20.15 27.54 12.13
C ASP A 329 -19.71 26.43 11.19
N TYR A 330 -19.95 25.19 11.60
CA TYR A 330 -19.56 24.00 10.85
C TYR A 330 -20.39 23.80 9.58
N GLU A 331 -21.62 24.29 9.53
CA GLU A 331 -22.46 24.30 8.32
C GLU A 331 -21.89 25.27 7.25
N GLY A 332 -21.40 26.44 7.69
CA GLY A 332 -20.70 27.38 6.83
C GLY A 332 -19.41 26.79 6.27
N LEU A 333 -18.62 26.13 7.12
CA LEU A 333 -17.41 25.42 6.71
C LEU A 333 -17.72 24.29 5.72
N GLU A 334 -18.72 23.45 6.01
CA GLU A 334 -19.14 22.37 5.13
C GLU A 334 -19.53 22.89 3.75
N ARG A 335 -20.33 23.95 3.72
CA ARG A 335 -20.73 24.62 2.47
C ARG A 335 -19.53 25.15 1.70
N LEU A 336 -18.53 25.76 2.36
CA LEU A 336 -17.30 26.22 1.73
C LEU A 336 -16.58 25.05 1.03
N ILE A 337 -16.35 23.94 1.73
CA ILE A 337 -15.67 22.77 1.19
C ILE A 337 -16.44 22.19 -0.01
N ILE A 338 -17.74 21.98 0.12
CA ILE A 338 -18.56 21.42 -0.96
C ILE A 338 -18.51 22.33 -2.19
N ARG A 339 -18.64 23.63 -2.03
CA ARG A 339 -18.58 24.58 -3.17
C ARG A 339 -17.21 24.56 -3.84
N SER A 340 -16.14 24.53 -3.06
CA SER A 340 -14.77 24.44 -3.59
C SER A 340 -14.56 23.15 -4.40
N LEU A 341 -15.09 22.03 -3.93
CA LEU A 341 -15.07 20.76 -4.67
C LEU A 341 -15.93 20.80 -5.95
N MET A 342 -16.95 21.66 -5.99
CA MET A 342 -17.78 21.90 -7.19
C MET A 342 -17.16 22.95 -8.14
N GLY A 343 -15.98 23.49 -7.84
CA GLY A 343 -15.33 24.55 -8.62
C GLY A 343 -16.00 25.91 -8.51
N LYS A 344 -16.62 26.25 -7.37
CA LYS A 344 -17.40 27.47 -7.16
C LYS A 344 -16.88 28.30 -6.00
#